data_45f3273d7823fa74221e177c571df7d1
#
_entry.id   45f3273d7823fa74221e177c571df7d1
#
_cell.length_a   1.000
_cell.length_b   1.000
_cell.length_c   1.000
_cell.angle_alpha   90.00
_cell.angle_beta   90.00
_cell.angle_gamma   90.00
#
_symmetry.space_group_name_H-M   'P 1'
#
loop_
_entity.id
_entity.type
_entity.pdbx_description
1 polymer ?
#
loop_
_entity_poly.entity_id
_entity_poly.type
_entity_poly.pdbx_seq_one_letter_code
_entity_poly.pdbx_strand_id
1 'polypeptide(L)'
;MSEIAVKPPRLASTARHKVASAIWWNWMNSLILAGLLTLVGMTLAYIIGWAIDVYVANEFSSSRKAPGLFLVSNWGVAAALLAALFGTIMTVRALMVGDEVLSRILGAREVSETEEPKLHAAAARVAKAAGIVKPRLVVIDSPAMNAFAAGRSEHHATVGVTRGLLDALEPHELEGVLGHEIGHICNRDIVYADVVALCLGLIVIMREVAGTTARVGFELGKGKSSSSSKKDGGGGAAALIAIAVLIVAAVVAPLCAQLVQMAISRQREYGADAASAYLAGSPDGLASALRKIDACPEKLKVNHAVQHVFIVNPLKRFTESAGALMSTHPATSLRIQRLKELAE
;
A
#
# COMPACT_ATOMS: atom_id res chain seq x y z
N MET A 1 -32.44 -10.99 -33.97
CA MET A 1 -32.49 -9.97 -32.89
C MET A 1 -31.14 -9.31 -32.86
N SER A 2 -31.04 -8.08 -33.37
CA SER A 2 -29.77 -7.33 -33.47
C SER A 2 -29.29 -6.91 -32.11
N GLU A 3 -28.08 -7.37 -31.72
CA GLU A 3 -27.34 -6.86 -30.55
C GLU A 3 -27.16 -5.34 -30.75
N ILE A 4 -27.84 -4.55 -29.94
CA ILE A 4 -27.56 -3.12 -29.81
C ILE A 4 -26.27 -3.03 -29.03
N ALA A 5 -25.14 -2.94 -29.72
CA ALA A 5 -23.86 -2.59 -29.14
C ALA A 5 -23.99 -1.16 -28.57
N VAL A 6 -24.21 -1.03 -27.28
CA VAL A 6 -24.18 0.25 -26.58
C VAL A 6 -22.73 0.74 -26.67
N LYS A 7 -22.51 1.65 -27.61
CA LYS A 7 -21.24 2.33 -27.79
C LYS A 7 -21.00 3.17 -26.53
N PRO A 8 -19.90 2.98 -25.78
CA PRO A 8 -19.67 3.78 -24.59
C PRO A 8 -19.71 5.27 -24.96
N PRO A 9 -20.35 6.13 -24.16
CA PRO A 9 -20.46 7.54 -24.46
C PRO A 9 -19.05 8.12 -24.65
N ARG A 10 -18.86 8.80 -25.79
CA ARG A 10 -17.61 9.53 -26.05
C ARG A 10 -17.50 10.64 -25.00
N LEU A 11 -16.70 10.42 -23.97
CA LEU A 11 -16.36 11.48 -23.04
C LEU A 11 -15.95 12.72 -23.82
N ALA A 12 -16.49 13.88 -23.48
CA ALA A 12 -16.09 15.16 -24.08
C ALA A 12 -14.56 15.32 -23.99
N SER A 13 -13.96 15.99 -24.96
CA SER A 13 -12.49 16.13 -25.05
C SER A 13 -11.86 16.62 -23.74
N THR A 14 -12.53 17.54 -23.06
CA THR A 14 -12.15 18.05 -21.71
C THR A 14 -12.16 16.98 -20.61
N ALA A 15 -13.08 16.04 -20.64
CA ALA A 15 -13.13 14.93 -19.68
C ALA A 15 -12.00 13.92 -19.94
N ARG A 16 -11.67 13.63 -21.22
CA ARG A 16 -10.52 12.78 -21.56
C ARG A 16 -9.19 13.37 -21.11
N HIS A 17 -8.99 14.68 -21.29
CA HIS A 17 -7.80 15.37 -20.82
C HIS A 17 -7.68 15.33 -19.30
N LYS A 18 -8.76 15.50 -18.56
CA LYS A 18 -8.75 15.39 -17.08
C LYS A 18 -8.41 13.99 -16.61
N VAL A 19 -8.97 12.95 -17.25
CA VAL A 19 -8.66 11.54 -16.91
C VAL A 19 -7.21 11.22 -17.26
N ALA A 20 -6.73 11.59 -18.45
CA ALA A 20 -5.34 11.36 -18.85
C ALA A 20 -4.34 12.08 -17.92
N SER A 21 -4.64 13.32 -17.52
CA SER A 21 -3.80 14.06 -16.57
C SER A 21 -3.80 13.43 -15.17
N ALA A 22 -4.94 12.92 -14.70
CA ALA A 22 -5.02 12.21 -13.41
C ALA A 22 -4.21 10.92 -13.41
N ILE A 23 -4.30 10.13 -14.48
CA ILE A 23 -3.52 8.89 -14.66
C ILE A 23 -2.01 9.21 -14.66
N TRP A 24 -1.59 10.23 -15.43
CA TRP A 24 -0.18 10.66 -15.49
C TRP A 24 0.31 11.14 -14.12
N TRP A 25 -0.52 11.91 -13.40
CA TRP A 25 -0.19 12.43 -12.07
C TRP A 25 -0.04 11.31 -11.02
N ASN A 26 -0.89 10.30 -11.07
CA ASN A 26 -0.80 9.12 -10.19
C ASN A 26 0.50 8.34 -10.44
N TRP A 27 0.88 8.14 -11.70
CA TRP A 27 2.14 7.50 -12.07
C TRP A 27 3.36 8.29 -11.58
N MET A 28 3.35 9.61 -11.82
CA MET A 28 4.45 10.48 -11.39
C MET A 28 4.60 10.47 -9.87
N ASN A 29 3.51 10.59 -9.14
CA ASN A 29 3.53 10.54 -7.67
C ASN A 29 4.05 9.20 -7.13
N SER A 30 3.72 8.07 -7.78
CA SER A 30 4.24 6.75 -7.42
C SER A 30 5.76 6.67 -7.60
N LEU A 31 6.28 7.20 -8.71
CA LEU A 31 7.73 7.23 -8.96
C LEU A 31 8.47 8.18 -8.02
N ILE A 32 7.92 9.36 -7.75
CA ILE A 32 8.48 10.31 -6.78
C ILE A 32 8.56 9.67 -5.40
N LEU A 33 7.50 8.99 -4.99
CA LEU A 33 7.44 8.30 -3.73
C LEU A 33 8.50 7.20 -3.62
N ALA A 34 8.59 6.34 -4.62
CA ALA A 34 9.60 5.28 -4.67
C ALA A 34 11.04 5.86 -4.65
N GLY A 35 11.27 6.96 -5.38
CA GLY A 35 12.55 7.68 -5.40
C GLY A 35 12.92 8.26 -4.03
N LEU A 36 11.97 8.91 -3.35
CA LEU A 36 12.18 9.46 -2.01
C LEU A 36 12.51 8.38 -0.99
N LEU A 37 11.82 7.24 -1.04
CA LEU A 37 12.12 6.11 -0.14
C LEU A 37 13.49 5.50 -0.41
N THR A 38 13.85 5.35 -1.68
CA THR A 38 15.18 4.88 -2.05
C THR A 38 16.24 5.84 -1.52
N LEU A 39 16.06 7.16 -1.67
CA LEU A 39 16.97 8.18 -1.16
C LEU A 39 17.11 8.11 0.37
N VAL A 40 16.00 7.93 1.08
CA VAL A 40 16.04 7.76 2.55
C VAL A 40 16.80 6.48 2.93
N GLY A 41 16.54 5.37 2.23
CA GLY A 41 17.27 4.12 2.42
C GLY A 41 18.78 4.27 2.17
N MET A 42 19.17 4.98 1.13
CA MET A 42 20.56 5.30 0.82
C MET A 42 21.21 6.13 1.93
N THR A 43 20.53 7.16 2.41
CA THR A 43 21.02 8.04 3.49
C THR A 43 21.26 7.24 4.77
N LEU A 44 20.32 6.38 5.13
CA LEU A 44 20.45 5.50 6.29
C LEU A 44 21.62 4.53 6.15
N ALA A 45 21.71 3.85 5.02
CA ALA A 45 22.78 2.91 4.74
C ALA A 45 24.16 3.60 4.76
N TYR A 46 24.23 4.83 4.22
CA TYR A 46 25.46 5.65 4.30
C TYR A 46 25.87 5.93 5.74
N ILE A 47 24.94 6.36 6.60
CA ILE A 47 25.22 6.65 8.02
C ILE A 47 25.69 5.39 8.75
N ILE A 48 25.07 4.24 8.47
CA ILE A 48 25.50 2.95 9.06
C ILE A 48 26.91 2.58 8.61
N GLY A 49 27.19 2.66 7.31
CA GLY A 49 28.53 2.37 6.77
C GLY A 49 29.59 3.33 7.29
N TRP A 50 29.26 4.62 7.44
CA TRP A 50 30.12 5.61 8.07
C TRP A 50 30.41 5.25 9.55
N ALA A 51 29.40 4.85 10.31
CA ALA A 51 29.57 4.41 11.69
C ALA A 51 30.48 3.17 11.81
N ILE A 52 30.40 2.25 10.84
CA ILE A 52 31.30 1.09 10.74
C ILE A 52 32.72 1.56 10.46
N ASP A 53 32.96 2.50 9.54
CA ASP A 53 34.31 3.07 9.28
C ASP A 53 34.91 3.70 10.53
N VAL A 54 34.12 4.48 11.27
CA VAL A 54 34.56 5.10 12.53
C VAL A 54 34.91 4.03 13.56
N TYR A 55 34.11 2.99 13.70
CA TYR A 55 34.38 1.90 14.63
C TYR A 55 35.66 1.15 14.28
N VAL A 56 35.81 0.75 13.01
CA VAL A 56 37.00 0.02 12.53
C VAL A 56 38.27 0.86 12.66
N ALA A 57 38.20 2.16 12.37
CA ALA A 57 39.33 3.06 12.53
C ALA A 57 39.79 3.18 13.99
N ASN A 58 38.85 3.20 14.93
CA ASN A 58 39.15 3.34 16.36
C ASN A 58 39.66 2.04 17.00
N GLU A 59 39.15 0.88 16.57
CA GLU A 59 39.50 -0.41 17.19
C GLU A 59 40.75 -1.08 16.59
N PHE A 60 40.90 -0.99 15.26
CA PHE A 60 41.85 -1.82 14.51
C PHE A 60 43.04 -1.05 13.89
N SER A 61 43.10 0.28 14.01
CA SER A 61 44.16 1.04 13.34
C SER A 61 44.55 2.32 14.09
N SER A 62 45.66 2.26 14.81
CA SER A 62 46.28 3.45 15.42
C SER A 62 46.75 4.49 14.38
N SER A 63 46.88 4.12 13.12
CA SER A 63 47.32 5.00 12.02
C SER A 63 46.21 5.53 11.12
N ARG A 64 44.97 4.98 11.18
CA ARG A 64 43.85 5.40 10.38
C ARG A 64 43.05 6.46 11.13
N LYS A 65 43.06 7.69 10.65
CA LYS A 65 42.16 8.72 11.17
C LYS A 65 40.70 8.34 10.81
N ALA A 66 39.83 8.31 11.82
CA ALA A 66 38.42 8.14 11.61
C ALA A 66 37.91 9.24 10.62
N PRO A 67 37.07 8.89 9.61
CA PRO A 67 36.51 9.89 8.73
C PRO A 67 35.67 10.87 9.55
N GLY A 68 35.89 12.18 9.39
CA GLY A 68 35.05 13.21 10.00
C GLY A 68 33.62 13.11 9.49
N LEU A 69 32.68 13.73 10.18
CA LEU A 69 31.23 13.64 9.88
C LEU A 69 30.86 13.99 8.43
N PHE A 70 31.69 14.81 7.76
CA PHE A 70 31.49 15.27 6.38
C PHE A 70 32.49 14.68 5.39
N LEU A 71 33.35 13.74 5.80
CA LEU A 71 34.31 13.10 4.91
C LEU A 71 33.69 11.83 4.30
N VAL A 72 34.03 11.57 3.05
CA VAL A 72 33.54 10.41 2.30
C VAL A 72 33.99 9.12 2.98
N SER A 73 33.04 8.31 3.43
CA SER A 73 33.25 6.97 3.95
C SER A 73 33.12 5.96 2.81
N ASN A 74 34.12 5.12 2.60
CA ASN A 74 34.07 4.07 1.59
C ASN A 74 32.98 3.03 1.89
N TRP A 75 32.85 2.63 3.15
CA TRP A 75 31.78 1.72 3.60
C TRP A 75 30.40 2.39 3.52
N GLY A 76 30.34 3.69 3.81
CA GLY A 76 29.12 4.49 3.66
C GLY A 76 28.65 4.55 2.20
N VAL A 77 29.57 4.86 1.28
CA VAL A 77 29.26 4.89 -0.16
C VAL A 77 28.84 3.52 -0.67
N ALA A 78 29.59 2.45 -0.33
CA ALA A 78 29.23 1.09 -0.74
C ALA A 78 27.84 0.69 -0.22
N ALA A 79 27.54 0.96 1.04
CA ALA A 79 26.23 0.67 1.65
C ALA A 79 25.10 1.48 0.98
N ALA A 80 25.33 2.76 0.67
CA ALA A 80 24.35 3.58 -0.03
C ALA A 80 24.06 3.06 -1.45
N LEU A 81 25.10 2.67 -2.20
CA LEU A 81 24.92 2.07 -3.54
C LEU A 81 24.18 0.73 -3.49
N LEU A 82 24.47 -0.12 -2.52
CA LEU A 82 23.73 -1.36 -2.30
C LEU A 82 22.26 -1.09 -1.93
N ALA A 83 22.01 -0.09 -1.10
CA ALA A 83 20.65 0.33 -0.76
C ALA A 83 19.89 0.90 -1.98
N ALA A 84 20.57 1.67 -2.84
CA ALA A 84 19.99 2.17 -4.09
C ALA A 84 19.61 1.02 -5.03
N LEU A 85 20.52 0.06 -5.22
CA LEU A 85 20.27 -1.12 -6.05
C LEU A 85 19.11 -1.94 -5.48
N PHE A 86 19.12 -2.21 -4.18
CA PHE A 86 18.04 -2.93 -3.51
C PHE A 86 16.69 -2.20 -3.61
N GLY A 87 16.64 -0.88 -3.36
CA GLY A 87 15.44 -0.07 -3.48
C GLY A 87 14.88 -0.06 -4.90
N THR A 88 15.77 0.03 -5.89
CA THR A 88 15.39 -0.05 -7.31
C THR A 88 14.80 -1.42 -7.66
N ILE A 89 15.47 -2.50 -7.25
CA ILE A 89 14.98 -3.89 -7.46
C ILE A 89 13.63 -4.07 -6.78
N MET A 90 13.47 -3.61 -5.54
CA MET A 90 12.20 -3.73 -4.80
C MET A 90 11.07 -2.94 -5.48
N THR A 91 11.37 -1.71 -5.96
CA THR A 91 10.40 -0.90 -6.71
C THR A 91 9.97 -1.60 -8.00
N VAL A 92 10.92 -2.11 -8.78
CA VAL A 92 10.61 -2.85 -10.01
C VAL A 92 9.78 -4.10 -9.70
N ARG A 93 10.14 -4.85 -8.67
CA ARG A 93 9.37 -6.03 -8.25
C ARG A 93 7.95 -5.66 -7.79
N ALA A 94 7.78 -4.59 -7.01
CA ALA A 94 6.46 -4.12 -6.60
C ALA A 94 5.59 -3.77 -7.81
N LEU A 95 6.16 -3.10 -8.80
CA LEU A 95 5.47 -2.76 -10.05
C LEU A 95 5.18 -3.98 -10.93
N MET A 96 5.98 -5.05 -10.85
CA MET A 96 5.82 -6.23 -11.73
C MET A 96 4.93 -7.33 -11.13
N VAL A 97 5.01 -7.56 -9.84
CA VAL A 97 4.36 -8.70 -9.16
C VAL A 97 3.67 -8.31 -7.84
N GLY A 98 3.36 -7.03 -7.66
CA GLY A 98 2.77 -6.50 -6.42
C GLY A 98 1.45 -7.18 -6.08
N ASP A 99 0.61 -7.42 -7.07
CA ASP A 99 -0.67 -8.11 -6.93
C ASP A 99 -0.54 -9.58 -6.48
N GLU A 100 0.48 -10.29 -6.96
CA GLU A 100 0.76 -11.66 -6.50
C GLU A 100 1.26 -11.69 -5.06
N VAL A 101 2.16 -10.76 -4.72
CA VAL A 101 2.70 -10.63 -3.36
C VAL A 101 1.58 -10.27 -2.39
N LEU A 102 0.74 -9.31 -2.75
CA LEU A 102 -0.41 -8.91 -1.94
C LEU A 102 -1.38 -10.08 -1.75
N SER A 103 -1.73 -10.80 -2.82
CA SER A 103 -2.60 -11.98 -2.78
C SER A 103 -2.04 -13.04 -1.83
N ARG A 104 -0.74 -13.31 -1.86
CA ARG A 104 -0.07 -14.26 -0.94
C ARG A 104 -0.10 -13.80 0.50
N ILE A 105 0.18 -12.51 0.77
CA ILE A 105 0.14 -11.92 2.13
C ILE A 105 -1.27 -12.03 2.72
N LEU A 106 -2.29 -11.85 1.88
CA LEU A 106 -3.69 -11.92 2.26
C LEU A 106 -4.24 -13.36 2.32
N GLY A 107 -3.45 -14.36 1.93
CA GLY A 107 -3.90 -15.75 1.84
C GLY A 107 -5.00 -15.94 0.78
N ALA A 108 -5.01 -15.07 -0.24
CA ALA A 108 -5.99 -15.13 -1.32
C ALA A 108 -5.65 -16.24 -2.29
N ARG A 109 -6.66 -17.00 -2.71
CA ARG A 109 -6.57 -18.11 -3.66
C ARG A 109 -7.22 -17.70 -4.97
N GLU A 110 -6.53 -17.95 -6.08
CA GLU A 110 -7.14 -17.80 -7.40
C GLU A 110 -8.28 -18.81 -7.57
N VAL A 111 -9.36 -18.37 -8.18
CA VAL A 111 -10.56 -19.16 -8.39
C VAL A 111 -10.88 -19.27 -9.87
N SER A 112 -11.31 -20.45 -10.29
CA SER A 112 -11.75 -20.70 -11.67
C SER A 112 -13.22 -20.34 -11.86
N GLU A 113 -13.64 -20.26 -13.12
CA GLU A 113 -15.02 -19.98 -13.49
C GLU A 113 -15.99 -21.10 -13.05
N THR A 114 -15.49 -22.32 -12.94
CA THR A 114 -16.26 -23.45 -12.44
C THR A 114 -16.43 -23.45 -10.94
N GLU A 115 -15.46 -22.89 -10.20
CA GLU A 115 -15.53 -22.75 -8.74
C GLU A 115 -16.43 -21.61 -8.31
N GLU A 116 -16.30 -20.44 -8.95
CA GLU A 116 -17.04 -19.21 -8.60
C GLU A 116 -17.72 -18.59 -9.83
N PRO A 117 -18.74 -19.26 -10.39
CA PRO A 117 -19.38 -18.80 -11.63
C PRO A 117 -20.07 -17.44 -11.47
N LYS A 118 -20.65 -17.15 -10.29
CA LYS A 118 -21.28 -15.85 -9.99
C LYS A 118 -20.27 -14.70 -10.05
N LEU A 119 -19.10 -14.87 -9.42
CA LEU A 119 -18.04 -13.88 -9.40
C LEU A 119 -17.50 -13.61 -10.80
N HIS A 120 -17.20 -14.69 -11.54
CA HIS A 120 -16.68 -14.57 -12.90
C HIS A 120 -17.68 -13.94 -13.87
N ALA A 121 -18.96 -14.26 -13.77
CA ALA A 121 -20.01 -13.65 -14.59
C ALA A 121 -20.17 -12.16 -14.31
N ALA A 122 -20.19 -11.76 -13.03
CA ALA A 122 -20.26 -10.36 -12.62
C ALA A 122 -19.02 -9.58 -13.08
N ALA A 123 -17.82 -10.11 -12.84
CA ALA A 123 -16.56 -9.47 -13.26
C ALA A 123 -16.46 -9.33 -14.79
N ALA A 124 -16.91 -10.32 -15.55
CA ALA A 124 -16.93 -10.26 -17.02
C ALA A 124 -17.87 -9.17 -17.53
N ARG A 125 -19.07 -9.02 -16.94
CA ARG A 125 -20.01 -7.95 -17.31
C ARG A 125 -19.42 -6.56 -17.05
N VAL A 126 -18.89 -6.35 -15.86
CA VAL A 126 -18.34 -5.05 -15.46
C VAL A 126 -17.07 -4.72 -16.25
N ALA A 127 -16.15 -5.68 -16.45
CA ALA A 127 -14.96 -5.48 -17.27
C ALA A 127 -15.29 -5.15 -18.73
N LYS A 128 -16.31 -5.83 -19.31
CA LYS A 128 -16.82 -5.51 -20.66
C LYS A 128 -17.38 -4.09 -20.72
N ALA A 129 -18.14 -3.66 -19.70
CA ALA A 129 -18.67 -2.30 -19.63
C ALA A 129 -17.55 -1.25 -19.52
N ALA A 130 -16.48 -1.57 -18.79
CA ALA A 130 -15.29 -0.74 -18.65
C ALA A 130 -14.39 -0.74 -19.90
N GLY A 131 -14.54 -1.70 -20.82
CA GLY A 131 -13.70 -1.85 -22.00
C GLY A 131 -12.28 -2.36 -21.67
N ILE A 132 -12.11 -3.09 -20.56
CA ILE A 132 -10.84 -3.67 -20.13
C ILE A 132 -10.88 -5.21 -20.19
N VAL A 133 -9.69 -5.82 -20.13
CA VAL A 133 -9.58 -7.27 -19.95
C VAL A 133 -10.11 -7.66 -18.56
N LYS A 134 -10.87 -8.78 -18.48
CA LYS A 134 -11.31 -9.32 -17.19
C LYS A 134 -10.09 -9.52 -16.26
N PRO A 135 -10.05 -8.89 -15.09
CA PRO A 135 -8.93 -9.05 -14.15
C PRO A 135 -8.87 -10.48 -13.62
N ARG A 136 -7.71 -10.87 -13.11
CA ARG A 136 -7.55 -12.11 -12.35
C ARG A 136 -8.39 -12.03 -11.08
N LEU A 137 -9.09 -13.11 -10.76
CA LEU A 137 -10.01 -13.15 -9.62
C LEU A 137 -9.44 -14.06 -8.52
N VAL A 138 -9.40 -13.53 -7.30
CA VAL A 138 -8.92 -14.26 -6.12
C VAL A 138 -9.93 -14.15 -4.97
N VAL A 139 -10.00 -15.19 -4.14
CA VAL A 139 -10.87 -15.23 -2.97
C VAL A 139 -10.04 -15.40 -1.71
N ILE A 140 -10.35 -14.58 -0.70
CA ILE A 140 -9.81 -14.70 0.67
C ILE A 140 -10.83 -15.52 1.48
N ASP A 141 -10.37 -16.60 2.09
CA ASP A 141 -11.21 -17.43 2.97
C ASP A 141 -11.39 -16.75 4.34
N SER A 142 -12.33 -15.83 4.38
CA SER A 142 -12.68 -15.05 5.58
C SER A 142 -14.16 -14.74 5.59
N PRO A 143 -14.83 -14.82 6.76
CA PRO A 143 -16.24 -14.43 6.91
C PRO A 143 -16.46 -12.92 6.88
N ALA A 144 -15.40 -12.11 7.04
CA ALA A 144 -15.48 -10.65 6.88
C ALA A 144 -15.90 -10.28 5.46
N MET A 145 -16.64 -9.19 5.30
CA MET A 145 -17.06 -8.67 3.99
C MET A 145 -16.09 -7.59 3.53
N ASN A 146 -15.29 -7.89 2.48
CA ASN A 146 -14.39 -6.91 1.89
C ASN A 146 -13.98 -7.28 0.46
N ALA A 147 -13.43 -6.30 -0.28
CA ALA A 147 -12.88 -6.47 -1.61
C ALA A 147 -11.64 -5.59 -1.79
N PHE A 148 -10.83 -5.88 -2.79
CA PHE A 148 -9.65 -5.08 -3.16
C PHE A 148 -9.30 -5.25 -4.63
N ALA A 149 -8.64 -4.23 -5.18
CA ALA A 149 -7.98 -4.30 -6.47
C ALA A 149 -6.47 -4.04 -6.29
N ALA A 150 -5.66 -4.77 -7.05
CA ALA A 150 -4.21 -4.63 -7.08
C ALA A 150 -3.68 -4.85 -8.50
N GLY A 151 -2.45 -4.38 -8.77
CA GLY A 151 -1.79 -4.58 -10.06
C GLY A 151 -1.22 -3.31 -10.66
N ARG A 152 -0.70 -3.42 -11.87
CA ARG A 152 0.04 -2.32 -12.53
C ARG A 152 -0.69 -1.67 -13.72
N SER A 153 -1.69 -2.33 -14.26
CA SER A 153 -2.44 -1.84 -15.42
C SER A 153 -3.74 -2.60 -15.61
N GLU A 154 -4.59 -2.12 -16.50
CA GLU A 154 -5.83 -2.78 -16.93
C GLU A 154 -5.64 -4.16 -17.56
N HIS A 155 -4.42 -4.49 -18.04
CA HIS A 155 -4.06 -5.81 -18.57
C HIS A 155 -3.44 -6.73 -17.50
N HIS A 156 -2.99 -6.17 -16.38
CA HIS A 156 -2.32 -6.88 -15.30
C HIS A 156 -2.88 -6.40 -13.98
N ALA A 157 -4.12 -6.78 -13.72
CA ALA A 157 -4.84 -6.44 -12.50
C ALA A 157 -5.46 -7.69 -11.89
N THR A 158 -5.55 -7.69 -10.59
CA THR A 158 -6.19 -8.71 -9.76
C THR A 158 -7.28 -8.04 -8.93
N VAL A 159 -8.47 -8.64 -8.90
CA VAL A 159 -9.53 -8.26 -7.98
C VAL A 159 -9.75 -9.40 -7.00
N GLY A 160 -9.68 -9.09 -5.73
CA GLY A 160 -9.90 -10.02 -4.64
C GLY A 160 -11.16 -9.70 -3.87
N VAL A 161 -11.89 -10.74 -3.49
CA VAL A 161 -13.08 -10.64 -2.64
C VAL A 161 -12.98 -11.64 -1.50
N THR A 162 -13.62 -11.35 -0.38
CA THR A 162 -13.71 -12.32 0.72
C THR A 162 -14.88 -13.29 0.51
N ARG A 163 -14.79 -14.47 1.11
CA ARG A 163 -15.87 -15.46 1.11
C ARG A 163 -17.17 -14.87 1.67
N GLY A 164 -17.09 -14.20 2.83
CA GLY A 164 -18.25 -13.58 3.44
C GLY A 164 -18.94 -12.53 2.56
N LEU A 165 -18.18 -11.81 1.71
CA LEU A 165 -18.76 -10.89 0.74
C LEU A 165 -19.51 -11.65 -0.37
N LEU A 166 -18.92 -12.70 -0.93
CA LEU A 166 -19.56 -13.51 -1.98
C LEU A 166 -20.84 -14.18 -1.51
N ASP A 167 -20.88 -14.64 -0.26
CA ASP A 167 -22.01 -15.34 0.31
C ASP A 167 -23.18 -14.39 0.67
N ALA A 168 -22.86 -13.13 1.01
CA ALA A 168 -23.84 -12.15 1.49
C ALA A 168 -24.42 -11.24 0.40
N LEU A 169 -23.70 -11.05 -0.71
CA LEU A 169 -24.12 -10.11 -1.75
C LEU A 169 -24.96 -10.75 -2.84
N GLU A 170 -26.02 -10.05 -3.20
CA GLU A 170 -26.81 -10.33 -4.39
C GLU A 170 -26.00 -9.99 -5.66
N PRO A 171 -26.35 -10.56 -6.85
CA PRO A 171 -25.59 -10.32 -8.08
C PRO A 171 -25.40 -8.84 -8.43
N HIS A 172 -26.41 -8.01 -8.28
CA HIS A 172 -26.34 -6.58 -8.58
C HIS A 172 -25.47 -5.80 -7.58
N GLU A 173 -25.44 -6.24 -6.31
CA GLU A 173 -24.56 -5.68 -5.27
C GLU A 173 -23.09 -6.04 -5.53
N LEU A 174 -22.85 -7.29 -5.92
CA LEU A 174 -21.53 -7.77 -6.31
C LEU A 174 -21.00 -7.02 -7.54
N GLU A 175 -21.86 -6.75 -8.55
CA GLU A 175 -21.50 -5.91 -9.69
C GLU A 175 -21.15 -4.49 -9.26
N GLY A 176 -21.87 -3.92 -8.30
CA GLY A 176 -21.55 -2.61 -7.73
C GLY A 176 -20.18 -2.58 -7.09
N VAL A 177 -19.83 -3.58 -6.26
CA VAL A 177 -18.51 -3.70 -5.64
C VAL A 177 -17.42 -3.88 -6.69
N LEU A 178 -17.61 -4.80 -7.64
CA LEU A 178 -16.65 -5.02 -8.72
C LEU A 178 -16.51 -3.80 -9.63
N GLY A 179 -17.58 -3.02 -9.83
CA GLY A 179 -17.56 -1.76 -10.56
C GLY A 179 -16.67 -0.71 -9.87
N HIS A 180 -16.70 -0.66 -8.55
CA HIS A 180 -15.82 0.19 -7.76
C HIS A 180 -14.34 -0.23 -7.90
N GLU A 181 -14.03 -1.52 -7.72
CA GLU A 181 -12.69 -2.05 -7.86
C GLU A 181 -12.13 -1.88 -9.29
N ILE A 182 -12.95 -2.15 -10.30
CA ILE A 182 -12.58 -1.93 -11.70
C ILE A 182 -12.43 -0.43 -12.00
N GLY A 183 -13.18 0.44 -11.33
CA GLY A 183 -12.98 1.88 -11.38
C GLY A 183 -11.58 2.31 -10.97
N HIS A 184 -11.04 1.74 -9.89
CA HIS A 184 -9.65 1.96 -9.46
C HIS A 184 -8.62 1.44 -10.46
N ILE A 185 -8.90 0.29 -11.12
CA ILE A 185 -8.04 -0.24 -12.19
C ILE A 185 -7.99 0.73 -13.38
N CYS A 186 -9.14 1.20 -13.85
CA CYS A 186 -9.24 2.15 -14.97
C CYS A 186 -8.52 3.47 -14.68
N ASN A 187 -8.60 3.96 -13.45
CA ASN A 187 -7.95 5.19 -13.00
C ASN A 187 -6.47 5.00 -12.64
N ARG A 188 -5.97 3.76 -12.68
CA ARG A 188 -4.61 3.36 -12.24
C ARG A 188 -4.28 3.72 -10.79
N ASP A 189 -5.28 3.82 -9.95
CA ASP A 189 -5.11 4.05 -8.50
C ASP A 189 -4.40 2.88 -7.83
N ILE A 190 -4.52 1.67 -8.40
CA ILE A 190 -3.91 0.42 -7.91
C ILE A 190 -2.38 0.50 -7.84
N VAL A 191 -1.72 1.12 -8.84
CA VAL A 191 -0.24 1.26 -8.85
C VAL A 191 0.24 2.05 -7.64
N TYR A 192 -0.49 3.11 -7.32
CA TYR A 192 -0.15 3.94 -6.18
C TYR A 192 -0.38 3.21 -4.84
N ALA A 193 -1.45 2.44 -4.74
CA ALA A 193 -1.74 1.62 -3.57
C ALA A 193 -0.64 0.57 -3.31
N ASP A 194 -0.15 -0.09 -4.35
CA ASP A 194 0.94 -1.09 -4.26
C ASP A 194 2.26 -0.45 -3.77
N VAL A 195 2.60 0.74 -4.28
CA VAL A 195 3.80 1.48 -3.83
C VAL A 195 3.65 1.91 -2.37
N VAL A 196 2.49 2.39 -1.95
CA VAL A 196 2.21 2.73 -0.55
C VAL A 196 2.30 1.50 0.36
N ALA A 197 1.78 0.34 -0.06
CA ALA A 197 1.90 -0.91 0.69
C ALA A 197 3.35 -1.33 0.89
N LEU A 198 4.19 -1.20 -0.15
CA LEU A 198 5.63 -1.44 -0.06
C LEU A 198 6.30 -0.52 0.95
N CYS A 199 5.95 0.77 0.93
CA CYS A 199 6.49 1.78 1.85
C CYS A 199 6.18 1.47 3.30
N LEU A 200 4.93 1.13 3.58
CA LEU A 200 4.48 0.77 4.92
C LEU A 200 5.12 -0.55 5.38
N GLY A 201 5.29 -1.52 4.48
CA GLY A 201 6.02 -2.75 4.75
C GLY A 201 7.47 -2.50 5.16
N LEU A 202 8.17 -1.59 4.48
CA LEU A 202 9.53 -1.16 4.84
C LEU A 202 9.61 -0.55 6.24
N ILE A 203 8.64 0.28 6.63
CA ILE A 203 8.60 0.86 7.99
C ILE A 203 8.43 -0.23 9.04
N VAL A 204 7.59 -1.22 8.79
CA VAL A 204 7.40 -2.35 9.71
C VAL A 204 8.71 -3.12 9.88
N ILE A 205 9.41 -3.42 8.78
CA ILE A 205 10.72 -4.08 8.81
C ILE A 205 11.76 -3.24 9.58
N MET A 206 11.83 -1.94 9.30
CA MET A 206 12.75 -1.04 10.01
C MET A 206 12.49 -0.99 11.51
N ARG A 207 11.22 -0.98 11.92
CA ARG A 207 10.83 -1.04 13.33
C ARG A 207 11.29 -2.35 13.99
N GLU A 208 11.12 -3.49 13.32
CA GLU A 208 11.58 -4.79 13.80
C GLU A 208 13.11 -4.85 13.94
N VAL A 209 13.83 -4.36 12.92
CA VAL A 209 15.31 -4.28 12.96
C VAL A 209 15.76 -3.36 14.09
N ALA A 210 15.17 -2.18 14.24
CA ALA A 210 15.49 -1.25 15.32
C ALA A 210 15.22 -1.87 16.71
N GLY A 211 14.08 -2.55 16.88
CA GLY A 211 13.73 -3.24 18.13
C GLY A 211 14.69 -4.37 18.46
N THR A 212 15.10 -5.16 17.46
CA THR A 212 16.07 -6.24 17.64
C THR A 212 17.46 -5.70 17.99
N THR A 213 17.92 -4.66 17.27
CA THR A 213 19.22 -4.02 17.53
C THR A 213 19.28 -3.41 18.93
N ALA A 214 18.20 -2.75 19.36
CA ALA A 214 18.11 -2.20 20.72
C ALA A 214 18.14 -3.28 21.79
N ARG A 215 17.48 -4.41 21.61
CA ARG A 215 17.50 -5.56 22.53
C ARG A 215 18.90 -6.19 22.62
N VAL A 216 19.52 -6.45 21.47
CA VAL A 216 20.88 -7.01 21.42
C VAL A 216 21.88 -6.05 22.05
N GLY A 217 21.80 -4.74 21.78
CA GLY A 217 22.65 -3.74 22.40
C GLY A 217 22.47 -3.67 23.92
N PHE A 218 21.25 -3.80 24.42
CA PHE A 218 20.94 -3.84 25.84
C PHE A 218 21.48 -5.11 26.54
N GLU A 219 21.35 -6.28 25.91
CA GLU A 219 21.86 -7.54 26.44
C GLU A 219 23.42 -7.56 26.48
N LEU A 220 24.07 -7.07 25.44
CA LEU A 220 25.52 -6.92 25.40
C LEU A 220 26.03 -5.92 26.46
N GLY A 221 25.24 -4.87 26.76
CA GLY A 221 25.53 -3.91 27.82
C GLY A 221 25.43 -4.49 29.25
N LYS A 222 24.47 -5.41 29.47
CA LYS A 222 24.29 -6.08 30.78
C LYS A 222 25.44 -7.01 31.14
N GLY A 223 26.09 -7.65 30.17
CA GLY A 223 27.20 -8.60 30.44
C GLY A 223 28.49 -7.98 30.95
N LYS A 224 28.63 -6.65 30.96
CA LYS A 224 29.87 -5.93 31.35
C LYS A 224 29.77 -5.13 32.64
N SER A 225 28.81 -5.39 33.51
CA SER A 225 28.58 -4.64 34.75
C SER A 225 29.43 -5.11 35.96
N SER A 226 30.49 -5.90 35.78
CA SER A 226 31.38 -6.26 36.89
C SER A 226 32.83 -6.27 36.44
N SER A 227 33.44 -5.13 36.41
CA SER A 227 34.80 -4.78 36.85
C SER A 227 35.33 -3.54 36.15
N SER A 228 35.79 -2.62 36.97
CA SER A 228 36.48 -1.38 36.63
C SER A 228 37.62 -1.60 35.63
N SER A 229 37.60 -0.94 34.47
CA SER A 229 38.70 -0.10 33.96
C SER A 229 38.43 0.38 32.53
N LYS A 230 38.66 1.66 32.36
CA LYS A 230 38.97 2.48 31.18
C LYS A 230 38.96 1.82 29.80
N LYS A 231 38.25 2.52 28.86
CA LYS A 231 38.28 2.41 27.41
C LYS A 231 37.48 1.25 26.82
N ASP A 232 36.20 1.48 26.63
CA ASP A 232 35.43 0.67 25.69
C ASP A 232 34.64 1.57 24.72
N GLY A 233 35.22 1.82 23.51
CA GLY A 233 34.58 2.53 22.39
C GLY A 233 33.43 1.76 21.74
N GLY A 234 33.22 0.49 22.09
CA GLY A 234 32.20 -0.36 21.42
C GLY A 234 30.76 0.00 21.74
N GLY A 235 30.45 0.60 22.89
CA GLY A 235 29.10 1.08 23.23
C GLY A 235 28.68 2.32 22.43
N GLY A 236 29.65 3.16 22.03
CA GLY A 236 29.40 4.38 21.29
C GLY A 236 28.91 4.13 19.84
N ALA A 237 29.49 3.16 19.15
CA ALA A 237 29.10 2.84 17.77
C ALA A 237 27.66 2.23 17.69
N ALA A 238 27.35 1.31 18.63
CA ALA A 238 25.98 0.75 18.71
C ALA A 238 24.96 1.84 19.07
N ALA A 239 25.29 2.77 19.95
CA ALA A 239 24.47 3.92 20.30
C ALA A 239 24.27 4.86 19.10
N LEU A 240 25.33 5.16 18.33
CA LEU A 240 25.24 5.98 17.11
C LEU A 240 24.38 5.32 16.05
N ILE A 241 24.50 4.02 15.83
CA ILE A 241 23.63 3.26 14.89
C ILE A 241 22.18 3.31 15.38
N ALA A 242 21.92 3.09 16.66
CA ALA A 242 20.57 3.17 17.22
C ALA A 242 19.97 4.58 17.08
N ILE A 243 20.75 5.63 17.33
CA ILE A 243 20.33 7.04 17.16
C ILE A 243 20.05 7.31 15.66
N ALA A 244 20.91 6.86 14.75
CA ALA A 244 20.72 7.03 13.32
C ALA A 244 19.42 6.34 12.83
N VAL A 245 19.15 5.13 13.30
CA VAL A 245 17.90 4.40 13.00
C VAL A 245 16.69 5.13 13.58
N LEU A 246 16.77 5.68 14.79
CA LEU A 246 15.70 6.46 15.42
C LEU A 246 15.42 7.77 14.65
N ILE A 247 16.46 8.49 14.23
CA ILE A 247 16.34 9.73 13.45
C ILE A 247 15.66 9.42 12.12
N VAL A 248 16.07 8.37 11.43
CA VAL A 248 15.46 7.98 10.15
C VAL A 248 14.02 7.52 10.37
N ALA A 249 13.74 6.74 11.38
CA ALA A 249 12.36 6.36 11.70
C ALA A 249 11.48 7.60 11.99
N ALA A 250 12.02 8.59 12.71
CA ALA A 250 11.33 9.83 13.03
C ALA A 250 11.05 10.72 11.80
N VAL A 251 11.90 10.66 10.76
CA VAL A 251 11.72 11.41 9.50
C VAL A 251 10.85 10.62 8.52
N VAL A 252 11.07 9.32 8.40
CA VAL A 252 10.38 8.47 7.42
C VAL A 252 8.94 8.20 7.82
N ALA A 253 8.65 7.99 9.11
CA ALA A 253 7.29 7.70 9.56
C ALA A 253 6.29 8.83 9.23
N PRO A 254 6.56 10.14 9.50
CA PRO A 254 5.66 11.22 9.09
C PRO A 254 5.56 11.38 7.56
N LEU A 255 6.65 11.21 6.82
CA LEU A 255 6.62 11.23 5.35
C LEU A 255 5.72 10.13 4.81
N CYS A 256 5.86 8.91 5.30
CA CYS A 256 5.00 7.80 4.90
C CYS A 256 3.55 8.01 5.33
N ALA A 257 3.29 8.58 6.50
CA ALA A 257 1.94 8.95 6.92
C ALA A 257 1.30 9.99 5.98
N GLN A 258 2.05 11.02 5.56
CA GLN A 258 1.60 12.01 4.58
C GLN A 258 1.34 11.37 3.21
N LEU A 259 2.19 10.44 2.80
CA LEU A 259 2.07 9.74 1.53
C LEU A 259 0.87 8.80 1.53
N VAL A 260 0.60 8.12 2.65
CA VAL A 260 -0.65 7.36 2.86
C VAL A 260 -1.86 8.29 2.78
N GLN A 261 -1.83 9.46 3.40
CA GLN A 261 -2.91 10.44 3.32
C GLN A 261 -3.14 10.97 1.89
N MET A 262 -2.07 11.18 1.11
CA MET A 262 -2.17 11.55 -0.30
C MET A 262 -2.67 10.39 -1.18
N ALA A 263 -2.32 9.14 -0.82
CA ALA A 263 -2.80 7.94 -1.50
C ALA A 263 -4.32 7.84 -1.44
N ILE A 264 -4.89 8.26 -0.34
CA ILE A 264 -6.30 8.12 -0.05
C ILE A 264 -6.99 9.46 -0.27
N SER A 265 -6.97 9.93 -1.51
CA SER A 265 -7.79 11.07 -1.89
C SER A 265 -9.27 10.67 -1.87
N ARG A 266 -10.07 11.34 -1.04
CA ARG A 266 -11.53 11.19 -1.01
C ARG A 266 -12.15 11.33 -2.42
N GLN A 267 -11.54 12.14 -3.28
CA GLN A 267 -11.99 12.31 -4.66
C GLN A 267 -11.80 11.03 -5.50
N ARG A 268 -10.76 10.22 -5.24
CA ARG A 268 -10.56 8.93 -5.91
C ARG A 268 -11.65 7.94 -5.54
N GLU A 269 -11.99 7.84 -4.27
CA GLU A 269 -13.08 7.00 -3.79
C GLU A 269 -14.41 7.39 -4.42
N TYR A 270 -14.73 8.69 -4.44
CA TYR A 270 -15.95 9.18 -5.08
C TYR A 270 -15.93 8.99 -6.61
N GLY A 271 -14.74 9.04 -7.21
CA GLY A 271 -14.57 8.72 -8.63
C GLY A 271 -14.81 7.24 -8.92
N ALA A 272 -14.34 6.34 -8.06
CA ALA A 272 -14.59 4.90 -8.15
C ALA A 272 -16.06 4.57 -7.87
N ASP A 273 -16.71 5.26 -6.92
CA ASP A 273 -18.15 5.13 -6.66
C ASP A 273 -18.99 5.54 -7.89
N ALA A 274 -18.64 6.66 -8.53
CA ALA A 274 -19.30 7.10 -9.76
C ALA A 274 -19.04 6.14 -10.94
N ALA A 275 -17.80 5.61 -11.04
CA ALA A 275 -17.47 4.59 -12.03
C ALA A 275 -18.29 3.31 -11.80
N SER A 276 -18.45 2.89 -10.54
CA SER A 276 -19.30 1.75 -10.18
C SER A 276 -20.74 1.94 -10.67
N ALA A 277 -21.35 3.09 -10.37
CA ALA A 277 -22.71 3.39 -10.78
C ALA A 277 -22.88 3.32 -12.32
N TYR A 278 -21.88 3.82 -13.04
CA TYR A 278 -21.87 3.78 -14.50
C TYR A 278 -21.67 2.35 -15.05
N LEU A 279 -20.71 1.60 -14.52
CA LEU A 279 -20.32 0.28 -15.00
C LEU A 279 -21.33 -0.81 -14.64
N ALA A 280 -21.96 -0.72 -13.46
CA ALA A 280 -23.02 -1.63 -13.03
C ALA A 280 -24.41 -1.20 -13.53
N GLY A 281 -24.56 0.01 -14.11
CA GLY A 281 -25.80 0.54 -14.62
C GLY A 281 -26.77 1.10 -13.56
N SER A 282 -26.40 1.04 -12.27
CA SER A 282 -27.14 1.65 -11.16
C SER A 282 -26.22 1.89 -9.97
N PRO A 283 -26.37 3.00 -9.23
CA PRO A 283 -25.67 3.25 -7.97
C PRO A 283 -26.22 2.42 -6.80
N ASP A 284 -27.42 1.84 -6.91
CA ASP A 284 -28.10 1.15 -5.82
C ASP A 284 -27.37 -0.11 -5.37
N GLY A 285 -26.77 -0.84 -6.31
CA GLY A 285 -26.01 -2.05 -6.05
C GLY A 285 -24.87 -1.80 -5.07
N LEU A 286 -24.02 -0.80 -5.37
CA LEU A 286 -22.92 -0.41 -4.49
C LEU A 286 -23.43 0.18 -3.15
N ALA A 287 -24.49 1.03 -3.20
CA ALA A 287 -25.03 1.63 -1.99
C ALA A 287 -25.61 0.56 -1.04
N SER A 288 -26.24 -0.48 -1.56
CA SER A 288 -26.74 -1.61 -0.78
C SER A 288 -25.59 -2.47 -0.25
N ALA A 289 -24.60 -2.81 -1.08
CA ALA A 289 -23.41 -3.55 -0.69
C ALA A 289 -22.67 -2.85 0.46
N LEU A 290 -22.45 -1.54 0.35
CA LEU A 290 -21.77 -0.74 1.39
C LEU A 290 -22.52 -0.79 2.74
N ARG A 291 -23.86 -0.79 2.76
CA ARG A 291 -24.63 -0.96 4.01
C ARG A 291 -24.40 -2.33 4.62
N LYS A 292 -24.40 -3.40 3.83
CA LYS A 292 -24.15 -4.77 4.31
C LYS A 292 -22.72 -4.92 4.83
N ILE A 293 -21.72 -4.36 4.12
CA ILE A 293 -20.30 -4.39 4.53
C ILE A 293 -20.10 -3.64 5.84
N ASP A 294 -20.72 -2.46 6.00
CA ASP A 294 -20.59 -1.64 7.22
C ASP A 294 -21.26 -2.31 8.43
N ALA A 295 -22.38 -3.01 8.21
CA ALA A 295 -23.11 -3.75 9.23
C ALA A 295 -22.45 -5.10 9.61
N CYS A 296 -21.47 -5.59 8.83
CA CYS A 296 -20.79 -6.85 9.07
C CYS A 296 -19.99 -6.80 10.38
N PRO A 297 -20.27 -7.68 11.37
CA PRO A 297 -19.55 -7.70 12.64
C PRO A 297 -18.12 -8.24 12.48
N GLU A 298 -17.91 -9.10 11.50
CA GLU A 298 -16.63 -9.72 11.23
C GLU A 298 -15.65 -8.74 10.61
N LYS A 299 -14.41 -8.74 11.10
CA LYS A 299 -13.35 -7.87 10.61
C LYS A 299 -12.21 -8.70 10.02
N LEU A 300 -11.73 -8.28 8.86
CA LEU A 300 -10.60 -8.93 8.23
C LEU A 300 -9.32 -8.64 9.03
N LYS A 301 -8.63 -9.70 9.47
CA LYS A 301 -7.36 -9.58 10.19
C LYS A 301 -6.23 -9.35 9.19
N VAL A 302 -5.84 -8.11 9.00
CA VAL A 302 -4.77 -7.72 8.08
C VAL A 302 -3.75 -6.82 8.76
N ASN A 303 -2.53 -6.79 8.22
CA ASN A 303 -1.51 -5.86 8.65
C ASN A 303 -1.92 -4.41 8.31
N HIS A 304 -1.54 -3.46 9.16
CA HIS A 304 -1.75 -2.02 8.92
C HIS A 304 -1.20 -1.54 7.57
N ALA A 305 -0.16 -2.19 7.05
CA ALA A 305 0.46 -1.86 5.78
C ALA A 305 -0.47 -2.02 4.56
N VAL A 306 -1.45 -2.93 4.62
CA VAL A 306 -2.32 -3.26 3.48
C VAL A 306 -3.79 -2.85 3.68
N GLN A 307 -4.12 -2.24 4.81
CA GLN A 307 -5.50 -1.85 5.14
C GLN A 307 -6.15 -0.89 4.13
N HIS A 308 -5.33 -0.06 3.48
CA HIS A 308 -5.77 0.98 2.56
C HIS A 308 -6.15 0.45 1.16
N VAL A 309 -5.88 -0.81 0.88
CA VAL A 309 -6.19 -1.45 -0.41
C VAL A 309 -7.64 -1.93 -0.47
N PHE A 310 -8.32 -2.03 0.66
CA PHE A 310 -9.67 -2.58 0.77
C PHE A 310 -10.77 -1.54 0.59
N ILE A 311 -11.93 -1.93 0.05
CA ILE A 311 -13.09 -1.06 -0.20
C ILE A 311 -13.63 -0.38 1.07
N VAL A 312 -13.50 -1.06 2.21
CA VAL A 312 -13.80 -0.50 3.55
C VAL A 312 -12.66 -0.86 4.49
N ASN A 313 -12.24 0.11 5.31
CA ASN A 313 -11.13 -0.10 6.25
C ASN A 313 -11.40 -1.26 7.21
N PRO A 314 -10.65 -2.36 7.14
CA PRO A 314 -10.89 -3.56 7.95
C PRO A 314 -10.59 -3.37 9.44
N LEU A 315 -9.90 -2.29 9.84
CA LEU A 315 -9.46 -2.06 11.22
C LEU A 315 -10.37 -1.11 12.01
N LYS A 316 -11.42 -0.53 11.42
CA LYS A 316 -12.32 0.37 12.14
C LYS A 316 -13.08 -0.37 13.23
N ARG A 317 -12.74 -0.08 14.48
CA ARG A 317 -13.63 -0.08 15.63
C ARG A 317 -13.65 1.32 16.23
N PHE A 318 -14.85 1.90 16.32
CA PHE A 318 -15.20 3.04 17.18
C PHE A 318 -14.17 4.17 17.29
N THR A 319 -14.34 5.22 16.50
CA THR A 319 -14.25 6.63 16.93
C THR A 319 -14.60 7.51 15.73
N GLU A 320 -15.86 7.81 15.53
CA GLU A 320 -16.32 8.77 14.52
C GLU A 320 -15.86 10.21 14.79
N SER A 321 -15.41 10.54 16.00
CA SER A 321 -15.14 11.93 16.39
C SER A 321 -13.69 12.38 16.35
N ALA A 322 -12.69 11.48 16.49
CA ALA A 322 -11.27 11.87 16.48
C ALA A 322 -10.44 11.30 15.30
N GLY A 323 -11.02 10.36 14.54
CA GLY A 323 -10.32 9.62 13.48
C GLY A 323 -10.66 10.05 12.06
N ALA A 324 -11.54 11.01 11.84
CA ALA A 324 -12.00 11.40 10.50
C ALA A 324 -10.86 11.97 9.62
N LEU A 325 -9.85 12.58 10.23
CA LEU A 325 -8.65 13.10 9.54
C LEU A 325 -7.65 12.00 9.16
N MET A 326 -7.68 10.85 9.85
CA MET A 326 -6.77 9.71 9.61
C MET A 326 -7.46 8.50 8.97
N SER A 327 -8.71 8.63 8.57
CA SER A 327 -9.45 7.57 7.91
C SER A 327 -8.99 7.40 6.46
N THR A 328 -8.64 6.18 6.08
CA THR A 328 -8.19 5.82 4.74
C THR A 328 -9.30 5.93 3.68
N HIS A 329 -10.57 5.91 4.07
CA HIS A 329 -11.71 6.07 3.18
C HIS A 329 -12.71 7.10 3.74
N PRO A 330 -13.51 7.75 2.89
CA PRO A 330 -14.64 8.55 3.33
C PRO A 330 -15.60 7.70 4.19
N ALA A 331 -16.36 8.33 5.06
CA ALA A 331 -17.39 7.63 5.82
C ALA A 331 -18.38 6.94 4.86
N THR A 332 -18.71 5.68 5.16
CA THR A 332 -19.64 4.88 4.34
C THR A 332 -20.97 5.58 4.13
N SER A 333 -21.46 6.28 5.16
CA SER A 333 -22.69 7.09 5.08
C SER A 333 -22.63 8.19 4.02
N LEU A 334 -21.48 8.89 3.90
CA LEU A 334 -21.28 9.94 2.88
C LEU A 334 -21.19 9.35 1.47
N ARG A 335 -20.56 8.18 1.32
CA ARG A 335 -20.51 7.46 0.03
C ARG A 335 -21.92 7.06 -0.41
N ILE A 336 -22.70 6.47 0.50
CA ILE A 336 -24.09 6.07 0.23
C ILE A 336 -24.96 7.28 -0.12
N GLN A 337 -24.80 8.40 0.59
CA GLN A 337 -25.54 9.62 0.27
C GLN A 337 -25.25 10.10 -1.16
N ARG A 338 -23.96 10.19 -1.54
CA ARG A 338 -23.56 10.61 -2.90
C ARG A 338 -24.01 9.65 -3.99
N LEU A 339 -24.00 8.35 -3.72
CA LEU A 339 -24.54 7.37 -4.67
C LEU A 339 -26.04 7.56 -4.90
N LYS A 340 -26.83 7.95 -3.88
CA LYS A 340 -28.24 8.28 -4.03
C LYS A 340 -28.46 9.56 -4.86
N GLU A 341 -27.60 10.58 -4.65
CA GLU A 341 -27.63 11.82 -5.44
C GLU A 341 -27.31 11.57 -6.94
N LEU A 342 -26.61 10.49 -7.27
CA LEU A 342 -26.35 10.07 -8.65
C LEU A 342 -27.54 9.33 -9.27
N ALA A 343 -28.50 8.85 -8.45
CA ALA A 343 -29.70 8.14 -8.93
C ALA A 343 -30.86 9.10 -9.27
N GLU A 344 -30.80 10.34 -8.78
CA GLU A 344 -31.76 11.42 -9.05
C GLU A 344 -31.40 12.18 -10.33
#